data_811b2532df61fb3bb8815152f2c4c1ee
#
_entry.id   811b2532df61fb3bb8815152f2c4c1ee
#
_cell.length_a   1.000
_cell.length_b   1.000
_cell.length_c   1.000
_cell.angle_alpha   90.00
_cell.angle_beta   90.00
_cell.angle_gamma   90.00
#
_symmetry.space_group_name_H-M   'P 1'
#
loop_
_entity.id
_entity.type
_entity.pdbx_description
1 polymer ?
#
loop_
_entity_poly.entity_id
_entity_poly.type
_entity_poly.pdbx_seq_one_letter_code
_entity_poly.pdbx_strand_id
1 'polypeptide(L)'
;MFEEPTCSVTEVPDDAIVLDVRGRDEFAAGHIKDAINVPLDELQERQDEVPFDVDVYVICRTGRRSAHATQFLNMAGHDCIMVVGGMDQWHHEAELPIVAEGDAAPYVK
;
A
#
# COMPACT_ATOMS: atom_id res chain seq x y z
N MET A 1 -4.91 -8.40 -18.99
CA MET A 1 -5.87 -7.60 -18.19
C MET A 1 -5.69 -7.92 -16.71
N PHE A 2 -5.71 -6.88 -15.89
CA PHE A 2 -5.59 -7.08 -14.44
C PHE A 2 -6.94 -7.56 -13.87
N GLU A 3 -6.94 -8.70 -13.21
CA GLU A 3 -8.18 -9.34 -12.75
C GLU A 3 -8.34 -9.35 -11.23
N GLU A 4 -7.40 -8.72 -10.50
CA GLU A 4 -7.50 -8.66 -9.05
C GLU A 4 -8.45 -7.53 -8.61
N PRO A 5 -9.02 -7.59 -7.39
CA PRO A 5 -9.84 -6.50 -6.89
C PRO A 5 -9.08 -5.18 -6.82
N THR A 6 -9.77 -4.10 -7.15
CA THR A 6 -9.20 -2.75 -7.09
C THR A 6 -10.17 -1.81 -6.39
N CYS A 7 -9.64 -0.71 -5.86
CA CYS A 7 -10.45 0.39 -5.36
C CYS A 7 -9.71 1.70 -5.61
N SER A 8 -10.42 2.82 -5.49
CA SER A 8 -9.80 4.15 -5.52
C SER A 8 -9.30 4.52 -4.12
N VAL A 9 -8.48 5.56 -4.04
CA VAL A 9 -7.96 6.04 -2.75
C VAL A 9 -9.07 6.47 -1.80
N THR A 10 -10.18 7.01 -2.31
CA THR A 10 -11.30 7.46 -1.48
C THR A 10 -12.18 6.31 -1.00
N GLU A 11 -12.00 5.12 -1.54
CA GLU A 11 -12.76 3.93 -1.15
C GLU A 11 -12.06 3.10 -0.07
N VAL A 12 -10.84 3.47 0.33
CA VAL A 12 -10.12 2.77 1.39
C VAL A 12 -10.76 3.11 2.74
N PRO A 13 -11.28 2.11 3.49
CA PRO A 13 -11.88 2.38 4.80
C PRO A 13 -10.91 2.99 5.80
N ASP A 14 -11.41 3.77 6.73
CA ASP A 14 -10.58 4.43 7.75
C ASP A 14 -9.85 3.44 8.66
N ASP A 15 -10.43 2.25 8.87
CA ASP A 15 -9.85 1.20 9.69
C ASP A 15 -9.14 0.12 8.86
N ALA A 16 -8.87 0.39 7.59
CA ALA A 16 -8.28 -0.57 6.68
C ALA A 16 -6.88 -1.00 7.12
N ILE A 17 -6.57 -2.27 6.85
CA ILE A 17 -5.20 -2.76 6.92
C ILE A 17 -4.56 -2.41 5.58
N VAL A 18 -3.52 -1.58 5.62
CA VAL A 18 -2.83 -1.10 4.41
C VAL A 18 -1.43 -1.70 4.36
N LEU A 19 -1.09 -2.26 3.22
CA LEU A 19 0.25 -2.76 2.93
C LEU A 19 0.90 -1.84 1.91
N ASP A 20 1.97 -1.18 2.31
CA ASP A 20 2.75 -0.29 1.46
C ASP A 20 3.97 -1.04 0.95
N VAL A 21 4.04 -1.25 -0.36
CA VAL A 21 5.10 -2.06 -0.98
C VAL A 21 6.20 -1.21 -1.63
N ARG A 22 6.28 0.07 -1.24
CA ARG A 22 7.37 0.95 -1.64
C ARG A 22 8.63 0.65 -0.83
N GLY A 23 9.76 1.26 -1.24
CA GLY A 23 10.99 1.16 -0.48
C GLY A 23 10.89 1.83 0.89
N ARG A 24 11.79 1.45 1.80
CA ARG A 24 11.80 1.99 3.16
C ARG A 24 11.99 3.49 3.22
N ASP A 25 12.80 4.05 2.34
CA ASP A 25 13.05 5.49 2.27
C ASP A 25 11.81 6.25 1.80
N GLU A 26 11.09 5.70 0.84
CA GLU A 26 9.81 6.27 0.39
C GLU A 26 8.79 6.25 1.53
N PHE A 27 8.69 5.13 2.21
CA PHE A 27 7.77 4.96 3.34
C PHE A 27 8.09 5.94 4.47
N ALA A 28 9.36 6.05 4.83
CA ALA A 28 9.79 6.94 5.91
C ALA A 28 9.48 8.41 5.60
N ALA A 29 9.57 8.82 4.34
CA ALA A 29 9.31 10.20 3.93
C ALA A 29 7.83 10.59 4.06
N GLY A 30 6.92 9.64 3.80
CA GLY A 30 5.49 9.88 3.95
C GLY A 30 4.69 8.63 3.62
N HIS A 31 3.81 8.25 4.54
CA HIS A 31 3.00 7.02 4.40
C HIS A 31 1.66 7.17 5.13
N ILE A 32 0.77 6.25 4.84
CA ILE A 32 -0.52 6.17 5.55
C ILE A 32 -0.26 5.68 6.97
N LYS A 33 -0.84 6.34 7.94
CA LYS A 33 -0.66 5.98 9.35
C LYS A 33 -1.01 4.50 9.58
N ASP A 34 -0.18 3.81 10.33
CA ASP A 34 -0.31 2.40 10.71
C ASP A 34 -0.15 1.41 9.55
N ALA A 35 0.20 1.86 8.37
CA ALA A 35 0.47 0.95 7.25
C ALA A 35 1.67 0.05 7.53
N ILE A 36 1.58 -1.18 7.04
CA ILE A 36 2.67 -2.15 7.10
C ILE A 36 3.55 -1.90 5.88
N ASN A 37 4.86 -1.76 6.08
CA ASN A 37 5.79 -1.58 4.97
C ASN A 37 6.58 -2.87 4.71
N VAL A 38 6.29 -3.48 3.57
CA VAL A 38 7.09 -4.59 3.05
C VAL A 38 7.41 -4.27 1.60
N PRO A 39 8.64 -3.80 1.30
CA PRO A 39 9.02 -3.50 -0.07
C PRO A 39 8.78 -4.69 -0.99
N LEU A 40 8.41 -4.43 -2.24
CA LEU A 40 8.05 -5.48 -3.19
C LEU A 40 9.14 -6.55 -3.33
N ASP A 41 10.41 -6.15 -3.35
CA ASP A 41 11.54 -7.08 -3.50
C ASP A 41 11.78 -7.95 -2.26
N GLU A 42 11.13 -7.65 -1.13
CA GLU A 42 11.21 -8.45 0.10
C GLU A 42 9.94 -9.23 0.37
N LEU A 43 8.91 -9.05 -0.47
CA LEU A 43 7.58 -9.57 -0.18
C LEU A 43 7.53 -11.09 -0.09
N GLN A 44 8.24 -11.78 -0.94
CA GLN A 44 8.25 -13.25 -0.95
C GLN A 44 8.79 -13.79 0.39
N GLU A 45 9.81 -13.16 0.94
CA GLU A 45 10.45 -13.60 2.18
C GLU A 45 9.67 -13.16 3.42
N ARG A 46 8.89 -12.08 3.29
CA ARG A 46 8.20 -11.46 4.43
C ARG A 46 6.67 -11.55 4.32
N GLN A 47 6.13 -12.44 3.49
CA GLN A 47 4.67 -12.52 3.31
C GLN A 47 3.94 -12.96 4.59
N ASP A 48 4.62 -13.55 5.57
CA ASP A 48 4.04 -13.88 6.87
C ASP A 48 3.70 -12.63 7.70
N GLU A 49 4.22 -11.45 7.30
CA GLU A 49 3.84 -10.18 7.93
C GLU A 49 2.52 -9.63 7.38
N VAL A 50 1.99 -10.22 6.33
CA VAL A 50 0.74 -9.79 5.71
C VAL A 50 -0.41 -10.63 6.29
N PRO A 51 -1.40 -10.00 6.92
CA PRO A 51 -2.51 -10.76 7.53
C PRO A 51 -3.31 -11.59 6.53
N PHE A 52 -3.79 -12.75 6.98
CA PHE A 52 -4.73 -13.60 6.25
C PHE A 52 -6.16 -13.37 6.78
N ASP A 53 -7.14 -13.75 5.99
CA ASP A 53 -8.57 -13.76 6.35
C ASP A 53 -9.13 -12.37 6.67
N VAL A 54 -8.47 -11.33 6.18
CA VAL A 54 -8.94 -9.95 6.25
C VAL A 54 -8.59 -9.26 4.93
N ASP A 55 -9.35 -8.25 4.57
CA ASP A 55 -9.02 -7.44 3.39
C ASP A 55 -7.76 -6.63 3.66
N VAL A 56 -6.80 -6.70 2.74
CA VAL A 56 -5.55 -5.94 2.80
C VAL A 56 -5.49 -5.02 1.59
N TYR A 57 -5.36 -3.73 1.84
CA TYR A 57 -5.31 -2.70 0.79
C TYR A 57 -3.85 -2.43 0.44
N VAL A 58 -3.47 -2.75 -0.79
CA VAL A 58 -2.07 -2.73 -1.23
C VAL A 58 -1.81 -1.46 -2.02
N ILE A 59 -0.82 -0.68 -1.60
CA ILE A 59 -0.52 0.62 -2.18
C ILE A 59 0.97 0.75 -2.49
N CYS A 60 1.27 1.45 -3.57
CA CYS A 60 2.61 1.94 -3.87
C CYS A 60 2.50 3.39 -4.31
N ARG A 61 3.48 3.92 -5.03
CA ARG A 61 3.42 5.33 -5.43
C ARG A 61 2.37 5.58 -6.50
N THR A 62 2.37 4.80 -7.59
CA THR A 62 1.49 5.02 -8.75
C THR A 62 0.56 3.86 -9.06
N GLY A 63 0.92 2.62 -8.67
CA GLY A 63 0.09 1.44 -8.88
C GLY A 63 0.82 0.23 -9.47
N ARG A 64 2.02 0.39 -10.00
CA ARG A 64 2.72 -0.67 -10.69
C ARG A 64 3.19 -1.78 -9.77
N ARG A 65 3.88 -1.40 -8.69
CA ARG A 65 4.37 -2.34 -7.67
C ARG A 65 3.21 -2.98 -6.91
N SER A 66 2.17 -2.20 -6.61
CA SER A 66 1.01 -2.72 -5.89
C SER A 66 0.19 -3.69 -6.72
N ALA A 67 0.10 -3.50 -8.04
CA ALA A 67 -0.53 -4.47 -8.93
C ALA A 67 0.18 -5.82 -8.86
N HIS A 68 1.50 -5.79 -8.94
CA HIS A 68 2.33 -6.99 -8.87
C HIS A 68 2.19 -7.69 -7.51
N ALA A 69 2.26 -6.91 -6.43
CA ALA A 69 2.13 -7.43 -5.07
C ALA A 69 0.75 -8.05 -4.83
N THR A 70 -0.31 -7.38 -5.27
CA THR A 70 -1.68 -7.87 -5.11
C THR A 70 -1.86 -9.22 -5.82
N GLN A 71 -1.38 -9.33 -7.04
CA GLN A 71 -1.46 -10.58 -7.80
C GLN A 71 -0.71 -11.70 -7.09
N PHE A 72 0.52 -11.43 -6.67
CA PHE A 72 1.36 -12.41 -5.99
C PHE A 72 0.70 -12.90 -4.69
N LEU A 73 0.22 -11.98 -3.86
CA LEU A 73 -0.36 -12.31 -2.57
C LEU A 73 -1.69 -13.07 -2.70
N ASN A 74 -2.53 -12.67 -3.65
CA ASN A 74 -3.81 -13.37 -3.86
C ASN A 74 -3.60 -14.78 -4.41
N MET A 75 -2.58 -15.00 -5.21
CA MET A 75 -2.20 -16.36 -5.62
C MET A 75 -1.75 -17.21 -4.43
N ALA A 76 -1.22 -16.58 -3.39
CA ALA A 76 -0.79 -17.25 -2.17
C ALA A 76 -1.92 -17.39 -1.13
N GLY A 77 -3.15 -16.95 -1.46
CA GLY A 77 -4.32 -17.13 -0.60
C GLY A 77 -4.72 -15.91 0.23
N HIS A 78 -4.08 -14.77 0.05
CA HIS A 78 -4.47 -13.53 0.72
C HIS A 78 -5.69 -12.89 0.04
N ASP A 79 -6.35 -11.96 0.73
CA ASP A 79 -7.49 -11.19 0.24
C ASP A 79 -7.05 -9.73 0.03
N CYS A 80 -6.28 -9.50 -1.02
CA CYS A 80 -5.70 -8.20 -1.29
C CYS A 80 -6.51 -7.43 -2.33
N ILE A 81 -6.58 -6.11 -2.13
CA ILE A 81 -7.27 -5.14 -3.00
C ILE A 81 -6.23 -4.09 -3.39
N MET A 82 -6.03 -3.88 -4.69
CA MET A 82 -5.10 -2.87 -5.17
C MET A 82 -5.71 -1.47 -5.06
N VAL A 83 -4.98 -0.54 -4.47
CA VAL A 83 -5.39 0.87 -4.42
C VAL A 83 -4.87 1.57 -5.68
N VAL A 84 -5.78 1.87 -6.60
CA VAL A 84 -5.45 2.50 -7.88
C VAL A 84 -5.01 3.95 -7.66
N GLY A 85 -3.98 4.37 -8.37
CA GLY A 85 -3.44 5.72 -8.28
C GLY A 85 -2.42 5.91 -7.17
N GLY A 86 -2.41 5.03 -6.17
CA GLY A 86 -1.38 4.97 -5.14
C GLY A 86 -1.24 6.23 -4.31
N MET A 87 -0.06 6.39 -3.73
CA MET A 87 0.25 7.53 -2.85
C MET A 87 0.20 8.88 -3.57
N ASP A 88 0.46 8.89 -4.89
CA ASP A 88 0.34 10.13 -5.67
C ASP A 88 -1.10 10.65 -5.63
N GLN A 89 -2.09 9.81 -5.89
CA GLN A 89 -3.49 10.24 -5.80
C GLN A 89 -3.94 10.45 -4.35
N TRP A 90 -3.49 9.60 -3.45
CA TRP A 90 -3.83 9.72 -2.03
C TRP A 90 -3.49 11.10 -1.48
N HIS A 91 -2.26 11.55 -1.72
CA HIS A 91 -1.74 12.78 -1.12
C HIS A 91 -1.96 14.01 -1.99
N HIS A 92 -1.64 13.91 -3.28
CA HIS A 92 -1.62 15.10 -4.16
C HIS A 92 -2.99 15.46 -4.72
N GLU A 93 -3.88 14.48 -4.91
CA GLU A 93 -5.20 14.74 -5.50
C GLU A 93 -6.30 14.69 -4.46
N ALA A 94 -6.37 13.62 -3.67
CA ALA A 94 -7.42 13.46 -2.66
C ALA A 94 -7.11 14.19 -1.34
N GLU A 95 -5.88 14.64 -1.15
CA GLU A 95 -5.42 15.36 0.04
C GLU A 95 -5.70 14.59 1.33
N LEU A 96 -5.60 13.26 1.27
CA LEU A 96 -5.77 12.39 2.43
C LEU A 96 -4.51 12.41 3.30
N PRO A 97 -4.64 12.19 4.61
CA PRO A 97 -3.52 12.40 5.54
C PRO A 97 -2.41 11.37 5.37
N ILE A 98 -1.18 11.83 5.57
CA ILE A 98 0.01 10.99 5.66
C ILE A 98 0.84 11.40 6.86
N VAL A 99 1.69 10.51 7.31
CA VAL A 99 2.64 10.75 8.40
C VAL A 99 4.04 10.43 7.92
N ALA A 100 5.04 10.93 8.62
CA ALA A 100 6.44 10.64 8.30
C ALA A 100 7.15 10.13 9.55
N GLU A 101 8.25 9.42 9.35
CA GLU A 101 9.15 9.09 10.44
C GLU A 101 10.04 10.31 10.74
N GLY A 102 10.28 10.56 12.03
CA GLY A 102 11.06 11.72 12.46
C GLY A 102 10.25 13.02 12.47
N ASP A 103 10.95 14.15 12.45
CA ASP A 103 10.36 15.46 12.65
C ASP A 103 10.08 16.24 11.37
N ALA A 104 10.48 15.71 10.23
CA ALA A 104 10.25 16.37 8.95
C ALA A 104 8.77 16.29 8.53
N ALA A 105 8.30 17.32 7.82
CA ALA A 105 6.95 17.29 7.27
C ALA A 105 6.84 16.13 6.26
N PRO A 106 5.74 15.34 6.32
CA PRO A 106 5.57 14.22 5.39
C PRO A 106 5.39 14.68 3.95
N TYR A 107 5.94 13.90 3.04
CA TYR A 107 5.75 14.11 1.59
C TYR A 107 5.83 12.77 0.88
N VAL A 108 5.30 12.71 -0.34
CA VAL A 108 5.41 11.52 -1.19
C VAL A 108 6.67 11.64 -2.03
N LYS A 109 7.63 10.79 -1.72
CA LYS A 109 8.93 10.77 -2.38
C LYS A 109 8.85 10.14 -3.76
#